data_afeb7fb26cd917202ac941830e06d51b
#
_entry.id   afeb7fb26cd917202ac941830e06d51b
#
_cell.length_a   1.000
_cell.length_b   1.000
_cell.length_c   1.000
_cell.angle_alpha   90.00
_cell.angle_beta   90.00
_cell.angle_gamma   90.00
#
_symmetry.space_group_name_H-M   'P 1'
#
loop_
_entity.id
_entity.type
_entity.pdbx_description
1 polymer ?
#
loop_
_entity_poly.entity_id
_entity_poly.type
_entity_poly.pdbx_seq_one_letter_code
_entity_poly.pdbx_strand_id
1 'polypeptide(L)'
;PRETEPVITTETTEETQPSEATEAPKEREYLPFLQEKREENEDTVGWLTIQGTKIDYPVMYTPQDPEKYLHLGFDQKYSFAGLPFIDANCSLDPESDNLIIYAHNMLDGSMFRSLMKYEEKSYWQQHPRVKLDLWDEEREYEVLAAFRDRVYYKTENCFKFYKFIDAESEDSYREAIDYYKTHACYDTGVTAQPGDRLLTLVT
;
A
#
# COMPACT_ATOMS: atom_id res chain seq x y z
N PRO A 1 -46.75 34.64 -57.63
CA PRO A 1 -45.35 34.73 -57.66
C PRO A 1 -44.83 34.43 -56.26
N ARG A 2 -44.07 33.35 -56.14
CA ARG A 2 -43.42 32.96 -54.89
C ARG A 2 -41.95 33.24 -55.07
N GLU A 3 -41.41 34.04 -54.19
CA GLU A 3 -39.97 34.28 -54.04
C GLU A 3 -39.34 33.04 -53.39
N THR A 4 -38.25 32.58 -53.96
CA THR A 4 -37.42 31.51 -53.43
C THR A 4 -36.14 32.15 -52.89
N GLU A 5 -35.91 32.04 -51.57
CA GLU A 5 -34.66 32.47 -50.93
C GLU A 5 -33.54 31.45 -51.20
N PRO A 6 -32.28 31.89 -51.29
CA PRO A 6 -31.16 30.99 -51.53
C PRO A 6 -30.70 30.35 -50.20
N VAL A 7 -30.51 29.03 -50.25
CA VAL A 7 -29.92 28.22 -49.20
C VAL A 7 -28.41 28.47 -49.19
N ILE A 8 -27.86 29.01 -48.06
CA ILE A 8 -26.44 29.10 -47.80
C ILE A 8 -26.02 27.81 -47.11
N THR A 9 -25.22 27.00 -47.79
CA THR A 9 -24.56 25.84 -47.21
C THR A 9 -23.28 26.28 -46.55
N THR A 10 -23.19 26.24 -45.22
CA THR A 10 -21.95 26.40 -44.48
C THR A 10 -21.31 25.02 -44.32
N GLU A 11 -20.13 24.84 -44.95
CA GLU A 11 -19.26 23.71 -44.69
C GLU A 11 -18.67 23.86 -43.29
N THR A 12 -19.03 22.95 -42.39
CA THR A 12 -18.39 22.82 -41.07
C THR A 12 -17.14 21.97 -41.24
N THR A 13 -15.99 22.60 -41.19
CA THR A 13 -14.71 21.90 -41.10
C THR A 13 -14.63 21.28 -39.73
N GLU A 14 -14.70 19.95 -39.62
CA GLU A 14 -14.36 19.23 -38.39
C GLU A 14 -12.86 19.36 -38.15
N GLU A 15 -12.50 20.14 -37.15
CA GLU A 15 -11.16 20.10 -36.57
C GLU A 15 -10.99 18.74 -35.85
N THR A 16 -10.18 17.88 -36.45
CA THR A 16 -9.71 16.65 -35.84
C THR A 16 -8.76 17.04 -34.71
N GLN A 17 -9.20 16.91 -33.44
CA GLN A 17 -8.31 16.98 -32.29
C GLN A 17 -7.25 15.88 -32.40
N PRO A 18 -5.98 16.15 -32.09
CA PRO A 18 -4.98 15.12 -32.00
C PRO A 18 -5.35 14.18 -30.87
N SER A 19 -5.54 12.90 -31.20
CA SER A 19 -5.61 11.81 -30.22
C SER A 19 -4.37 11.88 -29.34
N GLU A 20 -4.57 12.07 -28.04
CA GLU A 20 -3.53 11.83 -27.05
C GLU A 20 -3.00 10.42 -27.28
N ALA A 21 -1.75 10.35 -27.71
CA ALA A 21 -1.03 9.10 -27.81
C ALA A 21 -0.94 8.53 -26.38
N THR A 22 -1.63 7.45 -26.12
CA THR A 22 -1.45 6.64 -24.92
C THR A 22 0.01 6.20 -24.94
N GLU A 23 0.84 6.82 -24.09
CA GLU A 23 2.21 6.36 -23.87
C GLU A 23 2.13 4.88 -23.49
N ALA A 24 2.88 4.05 -24.21
CA ALA A 24 3.04 2.64 -23.83
C ALA A 24 3.55 2.59 -22.39
N PRO A 25 3.07 1.64 -21.56
CA PRO A 25 3.53 1.51 -20.19
C PRO A 25 5.06 1.45 -20.18
N LYS A 26 5.72 2.39 -19.49
CA LYS A 26 7.17 2.31 -19.28
C LYS A 26 7.45 0.97 -18.61
N GLU A 27 8.28 0.17 -19.25
CA GLU A 27 8.75 -1.08 -18.67
C GLU A 27 9.49 -0.72 -17.38
N ARG A 28 8.96 -1.15 -16.21
CA ARG A 28 9.57 -0.84 -14.92
C ARG A 28 10.85 -1.64 -14.76
N GLU A 29 11.91 -0.96 -14.38
CA GLU A 29 13.15 -1.60 -13.99
C GLU A 29 12.99 -2.04 -12.52
N TYR A 30 13.20 -3.32 -12.23
CA TYR A 30 13.11 -3.89 -10.89
C TYR A 30 14.49 -4.02 -10.26
N LEU A 31 14.56 -3.96 -8.94
CA LEU A 31 15.75 -4.44 -8.22
C LEU A 31 16.08 -5.87 -8.66
N PRO A 32 17.33 -6.20 -8.97
CA PRO A 32 17.68 -7.49 -9.59
C PRO A 32 17.13 -8.71 -8.84
N PHE A 33 17.19 -8.71 -7.50
CA PHE A 33 16.66 -9.82 -6.70
C PHE A 33 15.12 -9.89 -6.73
N LEU A 34 14.42 -8.74 -6.81
CA LEU A 34 12.97 -8.73 -6.96
C LEU A 34 12.55 -9.22 -8.35
N GLN A 35 13.34 -8.90 -9.36
CA GLN A 35 13.10 -9.42 -10.71
C GLN A 35 13.17 -10.95 -10.73
N GLU A 36 14.21 -11.57 -10.11
CA GLU A 36 14.30 -13.02 -9.95
C GLU A 36 13.07 -13.59 -9.23
N LYS A 37 12.62 -12.93 -8.16
CA LYS A 37 11.42 -13.37 -7.40
C LYS A 37 10.12 -13.21 -8.20
N ARG A 38 10.02 -12.22 -9.06
CA ARG A 38 8.88 -12.06 -9.98
C ARG A 38 8.87 -13.12 -11.08
N GLU A 39 10.02 -13.57 -11.55
CA GLU A 39 10.10 -14.69 -12.50
C GLU A 39 9.56 -15.99 -11.87
N GLU A 40 9.76 -16.18 -10.55
CA GLU A 40 9.20 -17.31 -9.81
C GLU A 40 7.70 -17.13 -9.52
N ASN A 41 7.26 -15.87 -9.20
CA ASN A 41 5.87 -15.52 -8.92
C ASN A 41 5.61 -14.06 -9.28
N GLU A 42 4.85 -13.83 -10.37
CA GLU A 42 4.59 -12.52 -10.96
C GLU A 42 3.85 -11.54 -10.04
N ASP A 43 3.14 -12.02 -9.02
CA ASP A 43 2.42 -11.20 -8.05
C ASP A 43 3.35 -10.55 -7.01
N THR A 44 4.64 -10.89 -7.02
CA THR A 44 5.62 -10.30 -6.10
C THR A 44 5.90 -8.86 -6.51
N VAL A 45 5.69 -7.92 -5.60
CA VAL A 45 5.92 -6.49 -5.85
C VAL A 45 7.01 -5.90 -4.96
N GLY A 46 7.35 -6.59 -3.87
CA GLY A 46 8.33 -6.09 -2.92
C GLY A 46 8.85 -7.17 -1.98
N TRP A 47 9.69 -6.73 -1.05
CA TRP A 47 10.27 -7.57 0.00
C TRP A 47 10.30 -6.80 1.32
N LEU A 48 9.68 -7.36 2.35
CA LEU A 48 9.57 -6.75 3.67
C LEU A 48 10.53 -7.39 4.65
N THR A 49 11.37 -6.57 5.28
CA THR A 49 12.35 -7.04 6.28
C THR A 49 12.31 -6.18 7.52
N ILE A 50 12.31 -6.81 8.69
CA ILE A 50 12.60 -6.15 9.97
C ILE A 50 13.79 -6.86 10.60
N GLN A 51 14.92 -6.16 10.61
CA GLN A 51 16.19 -6.73 11.06
C GLN A 51 16.09 -7.25 12.51
N GLY A 52 16.63 -8.45 12.74
CA GLY A 52 16.62 -9.10 14.06
C GLY A 52 15.30 -9.76 14.43
N THR A 53 14.34 -9.83 13.50
CA THR A 53 13.07 -10.55 13.64
C THR A 53 12.95 -11.68 12.61
N LYS A 54 11.82 -12.40 12.61
CA LYS A 54 11.50 -13.38 11.57
C LYS A 54 10.82 -12.76 10.35
N ILE A 55 10.56 -11.45 10.36
CA ILE A 55 9.93 -10.77 9.21
C ILE A 55 10.99 -10.56 8.14
N ASP A 56 10.95 -11.40 7.14
CA ASP A 56 11.82 -11.41 5.96
C ASP A 56 11.06 -12.19 4.85
N TYR A 57 10.13 -11.49 4.18
CA TYR A 57 9.13 -12.11 3.32
C TYR A 57 8.89 -11.31 2.03
N PRO A 58 8.56 -12.02 0.93
CA PRO A 58 8.00 -11.38 -0.25
C PRO A 58 6.69 -10.68 0.10
N VAL A 59 6.43 -9.57 -0.57
CA VAL A 59 5.17 -8.84 -0.49
C VAL A 59 4.43 -9.01 -1.81
N MET A 60 3.19 -9.48 -1.71
CA MET A 60 2.34 -9.80 -2.84
C MET A 60 1.34 -8.68 -3.09
N TYR A 61 0.93 -8.48 -4.35
CA TYR A 61 -0.12 -7.53 -4.68
C TYR A 61 -1.01 -8.05 -5.80
N THR A 62 -2.26 -8.31 -5.46
CA THR A 62 -3.28 -8.88 -6.36
C THR A 62 -4.60 -8.14 -6.18
N PRO A 63 -4.73 -6.89 -6.68
CA PRO A 63 -5.93 -6.07 -6.46
C PRO A 63 -7.21 -6.67 -7.04
N GLN A 64 -7.09 -7.58 -8.01
CA GLN A 64 -8.24 -8.28 -8.61
C GLN A 64 -8.69 -9.51 -7.80
N ASP A 65 -7.83 -10.01 -6.90
CA ASP A 65 -8.12 -11.11 -5.98
C ASP A 65 -7.47 -10.80 -4.61
N PRO A 66 -8.12 -9.92 -3.81
CA PRO A 66 -7.51 -9.32 -2.61
C PRO A 66 -7.08 -10.33 -1.54
N GLU A 67 -7.73 -11.48 -1.48
CA GLU A 67 -7.48 -12.50 -0.45
C GLU A 67 -6.64 -13.68 -0.96
N LYS A 68 -6.13 -13.61 -2.20
CA LYS A 68 -5.36 -14.68 -2.83
C LYS A 68 -4.26 -15.22 -1.93
N TYR A 69 -3.47 -14.34 -1.32
CA TYR A 69 -2.33 -14.71 -0.48
C TYR A 69 -2.65 -14.89 1.00
N LEU A 70 -3.91 -14.79 1.39
CA LEU A 70 -4.32 -15.13 2.75
C LEU A 70 -4.02 -16.60 3.09
N HIS A 71 -4.14 -17.50 2.11
CA HIS A 71 -3.88 -18.93 2.28
C HIS A 71 -3.09 -19.54 1.11
N LEU A 72 -2.25 -18.76 0.45
CA LEU A 72 -1.41 -19.22 -0.65
C LEU A 72 0.07 -18.96 -0.33
N GLY A 73 0.92 -19.95 -0.56
CA GLY A 73 2.36 -19.83 -0.45
C GLY A 73 2.98 -19.22 -1.72
N PHE A 74 4.29 -18.98 -1.67
CA PHE A 74 5.04 -18.41 -2.78
C PHE A 74 5.03 -19.31 -4.02
N ASP A 75 5.00 -20.63 -3.81
CA ASP A 75 4.87 -21.66 -4.86
C ASP A 75 3.44 -21.83 -5.39
N GLN A 76 2.54 -20.91 -5.04
CA GLN A 76 1.12 -20.89 -5.38
C GLN A 76 0.34 -22.15 -4.92
N LYS A 77 0.84 -22.83 -3.89
CA LYS A 77 0.14 -23.92 -3.23
C LYS A 77 -0.48 -23.46 -1.92
N TYR A 78 -1.46 -24.22 -1.45
CA TYR A 78 -2.10 -23.92 -0.17
C TYR A 78 -1.08 -23.82 0.97
N SER A 79 -1.13 -22.73 1.69
CA SER A 79 -0.36 -22.46 2.90
C SER A 79 -1.26 -21.85 3.95
N PHE A 80 -1.34 -22.46 5.11
CA PHE A 80 -2.13 -21.91 6.22
C PHE A 80 -1.59 -20.55 6.69
N ALA A 81 -0.30 -20.31 6.57
CA ALA A 81 0.33 -19.06 6.96
C ALA A 81 0.16 -17.94 5.92
N GLY A 82 -0.13 -18.29 4.67
CA GLY A 82 -0.18 -17.31 3.58
C GLY A 82 1.14 -16.57 3.38
N LEU A 83 1.06 -15.38 2.80
CA LEU A 83 2.16 -14.43 2.63
C LEU A 83 1.68 -13.00 2.92
N PRO A 84 2.59 -12.07 3.25
CA PRO A 84 2.25 -10.65 3.31
C PRO A 84 1.72 -10.14 1.97
N PHE A 85 0.63 -9.39 2.01
CA PHE A 85 0.03 -8.80 0.81
C PHE A 85 -0.46 -7.39 1.06
N ILE A 86 -0.38 -6.55 0.02
CA ILE A 86 -0.84 -5.16 0.05
C ILE A 86 -2.37 -5.14 -0.09
N ASP A 87 -3.03 -4.24 0.65
CA ASP A 87 -4.47 -3.98 0.52
C ASP A 87 -4.82 -3.63 -0.93
N ALA A 88 -5.87 -4.25 -1.45
CA ALA A 88 -6.29 -4.08 -2.84
C ALA A 88 -6.77 -2.65 -3.18
N ASN A 89 -7.10 -1.85 -2.17
CA ASN A 89 -7.46 -0.45 -2.38
C ASN A 89 -6.23 0.47 -2.46
N CYS A 90 -5.05 0.00 -2.06
CA CYS A 90 -3.81 0.73 -2.31
C CYS A 90 -3.48 0.73 -3.80
N SER A 91 -2.92 1.83 -4.29
CA SER A 91 -2.32 1.93 -5.61
C SER A 91 -0.80 1.92 -5.50
N LEU A 92 -0.15 1.30 -6.47
CA LEU A 92 1.32 1.34 -6.60
C LEU A 92 1.76 2.30 -7.72
N ASP A 93 0.80 2.80 -8.53
CA ASP A 93 1.08 3.74 -9.60
C ASP A 93 -0.19 4.51 -10.03
N PRO A 94 -0.36 5.80 -9.69
CA PRO A 94 0.48 6.50 -8.71
C PRO A 94 0.40 5.83 -7.34
N GLU A 95 1.47 5.93 -6.57
CA GLU A 95 1.51 5.29 -5.27
C GLU A 95 0.65 6.03 -4.24
N SER A 96 -0.09 5.26 -3.45
CA SER A 96 -0.89 5.76 -2.34
C SER A 96 -0.03 6.35 -1.22
N ASP A 97 -0.57 7.30 -0.46
CA ASP A 97 0.11 7.92 0.68
C ASP A 97 0.47 6.90 1.77
N ASN A 98 -0.36 5.87 1.94
CA ASN A 98 -0.17 4.80 2.91
C ASN A 98 -0.34 3.42 2.26
N LEU A 99 0.72 2.63 2.26
CA LEU A 99 0.63 1.23 1.89
C LEU A 99 0.26 0.40 3.12
N ILE A 100 -0.83 -0.36 3.01
CA ILE A 100 -1.29 -1.26 4.08
C ILE A 100 -0.93 -2.68 3.69
N ILE A 101 -0.15 -3.35 4.52
CA ILE A 101 0.26 -4.75 4.32
C ILE A 101 -0.33 -5.62 5.41
N TYR A 102 -1.04 -6.66 5.02
CA TYR A 102 -1.61 -7.67 5.90
C TYR A 102 -0.78 -8.95 5.91
N ALA A 103 -0.67 -9.59 7.05
CA ALA A 103 -0.21 -10.97 7.16
C ALA A 103 -0.71 -11.62 8.46
N HIS A 104 -0.76 -12.94 8.47
CA HIS A 104 -1.19 -13.69 9.65
C HIS A 104 -0.29 -13.50 10.86
N ASN A 105 -0.89 -13.64 12.04
CA ASN A 105 -0.22 -13.74 13.34
C ASN A 105 -0.08 -15.23 13.71
N MET A 106 1.05 -15.82 13.38
CA MET A 106 1.26 -17.26 13.53
C MET A 106 1.82 -17.63 14.91
N LEU A 107 1.26 -18.66 15.56
CA LEU A 107 1.71 -19.10 16.88
C LEU A 107 3.15 -19.66 16.89
N ASP A 108 3.63 -20.17 15.76
CA ASP A 108 5.02 -20.64 15.59
C ASP A 108 6.05 -19.50 15.49
N GLY A 109 5.58 -18.26 15.56
CA GLY A 109 6.40 -17.06 15.52
C GLY A 109 6.73 -16.57 14.11
N SER A 110 6.16 -17.19 13.07
CA SER A 110 6.29 -16.72 11.68
C SER A 110 5.32 -15.60 11.33
N MET A 111 5.37 -15.14 10.10
CA MET A 111 4.60 -14.02 9.57
C MET A 111 4.71 -12.78 10.47
N PHE A 112 3.63 -12.10 10.78
CA PHE A 112 3.62 -10.86 11.56
C PHE A 112 3.56 -11.06 13.08
N ARG A 113 3.84 -12.29 13.58
CA ARG A 113 3.88 -12.55 15.02
C ARG A 113 4.82 -11.61 15.79
N SER A 114 5.94 -11.24 15.19
CA SER A 114 6.92 -10.34 15.80
C SER A 114 6.36 -8.94 16.06
N LEU A 115 5.35 -8.48 15.31
CA LEU A 115 4.71 -7.18 15.49
C LEU A 115 4.04 -7.06 16.87
N MET A 116 3.53 -8.17 17.43
CA MET A 116 2.93 -8.17 18.77
C MET A 116 3.89 -7.72 19.87
N LYS A 117 5.20 -7.86 19.65
CA LYS A 117 6.22 -7.45 20.63
C LYS A 117 6.45 -5.93 20.63
N TYR A 118 6.00 -5.22 19.59
CA TYR A 118 6.09 -3.76 19.55
C TYR A 118 5.17 -3.06 20.55
N GLU A 119 4.35 -3.76 21.31
CA GLU A 119 3.71 -3.21 22.51
C GLU A 119 4.73 -2.78 23.57
N GLU A 120 5.90 -3.41 23.56
CA GLU A 120 6.99 -3.10 24.47
C GLU A 120 7.95 -2.07 23.86
N LYS A 121 8.10 -0.91 24.50
CA LYS A 121 9.01 0.15 24.02
C LYS A 121 10.44 -0.35 23.83
N SER A 122 10.91 -1.25 24.70
CA SER A 122 12.25 -1.83 24.60
C SER A 122 12.46 -2.68 23.35
N TYR A 123 11.39 -3.31 22.84
CA TYR A 123 11.46 -4.05 21.59
C TYR A 123 11.56 -3.11 20.39
N TRP A 124 10.75 -2.05 20.36
CA TRP A 124 10.86 -1.00 19.33
C TRP A 124 12.27 -0.38 19.32
N GLN A 125 12.86 -0.08 20.47
CA GLN A 125 14.21 0.49 20.54
C GLN A 125 15.29 -0.41 19.90
N GLN A 126 15.06 -1.72 19.87
CA GLN A 126 15.95 -2.69 19.22
C GLN A 126 15.63 -2.87 17.72
N HIS A 127 14.40 -2.56 17.32
CA HIS A 127 13.89 -2.74 15.96
C HIS A 127 13.15 -1.48 15.48
N PRO A 128 13.80 -0.29 15.44
CA PRO A 128 13.11 0.96 15.18
C PRO A 128 12.75 1.16 13.70
N ARG A 129 13.21 0.29 12.82
CA ARG A 129 13.10 0.46 11.37
C ARG A 129 12.53 -0.76 10.67
N VAL A 130 11.81 -0.48 9.59
CA VAL A 130 11.22 -1.48 8.69
C VAL A 130 11.76 -1.20 7.29
N LYS A 131 12.34 -2.18 6.64
CA LYS A 131 12.77 -2.10 5.25
C LYS A 131 11.70 -2.69 4.36
N LEU A 132 11.30 -1.96 3.32
CA LEU A 132 10.45 -2.42 2.25
C LEU A 132 11.13 -2.10 0.92
N ASP A 133 11.68 -3.12 0.28
CA ASP A 133 12.12 -3.01 -1.10
C ASP A 133 10.87 -3.14 -1.98
N LEU A 134 10.59 -2.12 -2.78
CA LEU A 134 9.41 -2.08 -3.63
C LEU A 134 9.82 -1.66 -5.04
N TRP A 135 9.52 -2.46 -6.05
CA TRP A 135 9.90 -2.24 -7.43
C TRP A 135 11.43 -2.07 -7.60
N ASP A 136 11.85 -0.86 -7.94
CA ASP A 136 13.22 -0.42 -8.20
C ASP A 136 13.85 0.37 -7.03
N GLU A 137 13.10 0.51 -5.92
CA GLU A 137 13.48 1.37 -4.80
C GLU A 137 13.63 0.59 -3.50
N GLU A 138 14.77 0.74 -2.84
CA GLU A 138 14.96 0.31 -1.46
C GLU A 138 14.46 1.41 -0.53
N ARG A 139 13.57 1.07 0.40
CA ARG A 139 12.95 2.01 1.33
C ARG A 139 13.15 1.59 2.76
N GLU A 140 13.38 2.56 3.61
CA GLU A 140 13.45 2.36 5.05
C GLU A 140 12.44 3.29 5.75
N TYR A 141 11.59 2.71 6.56
CA TYR A 141 10.58 3.41 7.34
C TYR A 141 10.96 3.39 8.81
N GLU A 142 10.80 4.53 9.50
CA GLU A 142 10.89 4.59 10.94
C GLU A 142 9.54 4.27 11.58
N VAL A 143 9.54 3.45 12.63
CA VAL A 143 8.31 3.09 13.33
C VAL A 143 7.77 4.30 14.10
N LEU A 144 6.69 4.87 13.56
CA LEU A 144 6.00 6.03 14.15
C LEU A 144 5.16 5.63 15.35
N ALA A 145 4.37 4.56 15.24
CA ALA A 145 3.45 4.11 16.28
C ALA A 145 3.27 2.60 16.24
N ALA A 146 3.06 2.01 17.40
CA ALA A 146 2.56 0.66 17.57
C ALA A 146 1.35 0.72 18.50
N PHE A 147 0.22 0.17 18.08
CA PHE A 147 -1.02 0.20 18.85
C PHE A 147 -1.87 -1.04 18.58
N ARG A 148 -2.83 -1.30 19.47
CA ARG A 148 -3.90 -2.25 19.23
C ARG A 148 -5.19 -1.51 18.96
N ASP A 149 -5.90 -1.97 17.96
CA ASP A 149 -7.21 -1.47 17.61
C ASP A 149 -8.10 -2.62 17.11
N ARG A 150 -9.34 -2.30 16.78
CA ARG A 150 -10.32 -3.27 16.29
C ARG A 150 -10.89 -2.84 14.95
N VAL A 151 -11.49 -3.76 14.26
CA VAL A 151 -12.35 -3.42 13.12
C VAL A 151 -13.66 -2.84 13.63
N TYR A 152 -13.98 -1.62 13.21
CA TYR A 152 -15.18 -0.90 13.58
C TYR A 152 -16.36 -1.27 12.68
N TYR A 153 -17.58 -1.26 13.22
CA TYR A 153 -18.78 -1.41 12.40
C TYR A 153 -18.93 -0.26 11.41
N LYS A 154 -19.64 -0.51 10.29
CA LYS A 154 -19.87 0.54 9.27
C LYS A 154 -20.62 1.77 9.83
N THR A 155 -21.45 1.56 10.85
CA THR A 155 -22.25 2.60 11.51
C THR A 155 -21.47 3.44 12.51
N GLU A 156 -20.27 3.02 12.91
CA GLU A 156 -19.42 3.78 13.84
C GLU A 156 -18.72 4.92 13.08
N ASN A 157 -19.01 6.14 13.50
CA ASN A 157 -18.40 7.34 12.96
C ASN A 157 -17.10 7.64 13.72
N CYS A 158 -16.02 6.94 13.35
CA CYS A 158 -14.67 7.10 13.91
C CYS A 158 -13.63 6.91 12.81
N PHE A 159 -12.44 7.40 13.05
CA PHE A 159 -11.32 7.13 12.17
C PHE A 159 -11.05 5.62 12.12
N LYS A 160 -10.80 5.09 10.92
CA LYS A 160 -10.55 3.67 10.68
C LYS A 160 -9.19 3.52 10.03
N PHE A 161 -8.16 3.26 10.83
CA PHE A 161 -6.77 3.20 10.38
C PHE A 161 -6.56 2.29 9.16
N TYR A 162 -7.30 1.18 9.09
CA TYR A 162 -7.27 0.22 7.98
C TYR A 162 -7.98 0.69 6.70
N LYS A 163 -8.46 1.92 6.67
CA LYS A 163 -9.07 2.57 5.49
C LYS A 163 -8.36 3.84 5.07
N PHE A 164 -7.37 4.25 5.85
CA PHE A 164 -6.58 5.42 5.50
C PHE A 164 -5.50 5.01 4.50
N ILE A 165 -5.77 5.25 3.23
CA ILE A 165 -4.89 4.93 2.10
C ILE A 165 -4.34 6.21 1.50
N ASP A 166 -5.22 7.10 1.05
CA ASP A 166 -4.87 8.41 0.50
C ASP A 166 -5.53 9.51 1.31
N ALA A 167 -4.80 10.56 1.59
CA ALA A 167 -5.30 11.72 2.30
C ALA A 167 -6.10 12.62 1.33
N GLU A 168 -7.32 12.98 1.70
CA GLU A 168 -8.12 13.93 0.93
C GLU A 168 -7.58 15.36 1.01
N SER A 169 -6.80 15.65 2.05
CA SER A 169 -6.18 16.94 2.34
C SER A 169 -5.03 16.80 3.32
N GLU A 170 -4.20 17.86 3.46
CA GLU A 170 -3.18 17.90 4.50
C GLU A 170 -3.76 17.75 5.91
N ASP A 171 -4.96 18.27 6.16
CA ASP A 171 -5.60 18.16 7.46
C ASP A 171 -6.04 16.72 7.74
N SER A 172 -6.58 15.99 6.75
CA SER A 172 -6.91 14.57 6.91
C SER A 172 -5.66 13.70 7.12
N TYR A 173 -4.53 14.08 6.50
CA TYR A 173 -3.24 13.42 6.77
C TYR A 173 -2.79 13.64 8.22
N ARG A 174 -2.84 14.88 8.70
CA ARG A 174 -2.49 15.22 10.09
C ARG A 174 -3.41 14.52 11.10
N GLU A 175 -4.71 14.44 10.81
CA GLU A 175 -5.68 13.70 11.63
C GLU A 175 -5.29 12.22 11.76
N ALA A 176 -4.86 11.59 10.67
CA ALA A 176 -4.38 10.21 10.70
C ALA A 176 -3.13 10.05 11.57
N ILE A 177 -2.15 10.95 11.43
CA ILE A 177 -0.93 10.91 12.25
C ILE A 177 -1.25 11.14 13.73
N ASP A 178 -2.13 12.09 14.05
CA ASP A 178 -2.57 12.35 15.42
C ASP A 178 -3.29 11.14 16.01
N TYR A 179 -4.13 10.47 15.22
CA TYR A 179 -4.77 9.23 15.62
C TYR A 179 -3.74 8.16 15.99
N TYR A 180 -2.79 7.90 15.11
CA TYR A 180 -1.74 6.90 15.35
C TYR A 180 -0.94 7.20 16.60
N LYS A 181 -0.53 8.45 16.80
CA LYS A 181 0.25 8.88 17.97
C LYS A 181 -0.55 8.81 19.27
N THR A 182 -1.84 9.16 19.21
CA THR A 182 -2.73 9.15 20.40
C THR A 182 -3.02 7.73 20.87
N HIS A 183 -3.11 6.75 19.94
CA HIS A 183 -3.39 5.35 20.26
C HIS A 183 -2.12 4.53 20.49
N ALA A 184 -0.93 5.10 20.23
CA ALA A 184 0.33 4.41 20.39
C ALA A 184 0.56 3.94 21.83
N CYS A 185 1.10 2.73 21.99
CA CYS A 185 1.48 2.18 23.29
C CYS A 185 2.53 3.03 24.03
N TYR A 186 3.32 3.80 23.28
CA TYR A 186 4.36 4.70 23.77
C TYR A 186 4.69 5.75 22.71
N ASP A 187 5.27 6.85 23.14
CA ASP A 187 5.81 7.86 22.22
C ASP A 187 7.18 7.41 21.70
N THR A 188 7.30 7.35 20.36
CA THR A 188 8.56 7.06 19.66
C THR A 188 9.38 8.32 19.39
N GLY A 189 8.77 9.50 19.44
CA GLY A 189 9.35 10.75 19.00
C GLY A 189 9.39 10.93 17.48
N VAL A 190 9.03 9.90 16.72
CA VAL A 190 8.92 9.98 15.25
C VAL A 190 7.65 10.74 14.86
N THR A 191 7.73 11.49 13.79
CA THR A 191 6.60 12.24 13.23
C THR A 191 6.60 12.12 11.70
N ALA A 192 5.44 12.33 11.08
CA ALA A 192 5.29 12.40 9.63
C ALA A 192 4.52 13.67 9.26
N GLN A 193 4.76 14.17 8.07
CA GLN A 193 4.15 15.37 7.52
C GLN A 193 3.45 15.04 6.19
N PRO A 194 2.47 15.84 5.75
CA PRO A 194 1.85 15.67 4.44
C PRO A 194 2.90 15.59 3.33
N GLY A 195 2.80 14.53 2.54
CA GLY A 195 3.76 14.19 1.49
C GLY A 195 4.80 13.12 1.89
N ASP A 196 4.93 12.79 3.20
CA ASP A 196 5.69 11.61 3.62
C ASP A 196 4.88 10.35 3.31
N ARG A 197 5.58 9.30 2.84
CA ARG A 197 4.98 7.98 2.59
C ARG A 197 4.83 7.20 3.87
N LEU A 198 3.69 6.56 4.04
CA LEU A 198 3.38 5.73 5.19
C LEU A 198 3.36 4.25 4.81
N LEU A 199 3.69 3.43 5.80
CA LEU A 199 3.58 1.98 5.73
C LEU A 199 2.86 1.48 6.98
N THR A 200 1.72 0.83 6.80
CA THR A 200 0.94 0.23 7.89
C THR A 200 1.01 -1.29 7.80
N LEU A 201 1.52 -1.94 8.84
CA LEU A 201 1.56 -3.40 8.96
C LEU A 201 0.45 -3.89 9.88
N VAL A 202 -0.41 -4.77 9.39
CA VAL A 202 -1.61 -5.26 10.08
C VAL A 202 -1.56 -6.78 10.26
N THR A 203 -1.95 -7.26 11.45
CA THR A 203 -1.97 -8.69 11.76
C THR A 203 -3.20 -9.10 12.54
#